data_d236d288ab77affd343d03cb3d8966f2
#
_entry.id   d236d288ab77affd343d03cb3d8966f2
#
_cell.length_a   1.000
_cell.length_b   1.000
_cell.length_c   1.000
_cell.angle_alpha   90.00
_cell.angle_beta   90.00
_cell.angle_gamma   90.00
#
_symmetry.space_group_name_H-M   'P 1'
#
loop_
_entity.id
_entity.type
_entity.pdbx_description
1 polymer ?
#
loop_
_entity_poly.entity_id
_entity_poly.type
_entity_poly.pdbx_seq_one_letter_code
_entity_poly.pdbx_strand_id
1 'polypeptide(L)'
;YRYNNQNLKTFAIVGGQGEGDARTYYELGGGQGYDLREVFVDAKDINPDGMTSAAYKAALLQRAQETLNASIVSETLECETEAAINFTYKQDYDLGDVVTVRKNKWNLYMNQRITELSEVYEYGGMTVVPTFGDPLPETIKWDE
;
A
#
# COMPACT_ATOMS: atom_id res chain seq x y z
N TYR A 1 -14.49 -5.69 -5.41
CA TYR A 1 -13.79 -4.54 -4.86
C TYR A 1 -13.61 -4.71 -3.36
N ARG A 2 -12.40 -4.55 -2.90
CA ARG A 2 -12.05 -4.57 -1.47
C ARG A 2 -11.29 -3.28 -1.14
N TYR A 3 -11.69 -2.65 -0.05
CA TYR A 3 -11.03 -1.49 0.55
C TYR A 3 -10.61 -1.85 1.97
N ASN A 4 -9.31 -1.78 2.25
CA ASN A 4 -8.79 -2.08 3.57
C ASN A 4 -7.93 -0.93 4.08
N ASN A 5 -8.36 -0.32 5.16
CA ASN A 5 -7.65 0.74 5.86
C ASN A 5 -7.21 0.35 7.29
N GLN A 6 -7.26 -0.93 7.63
CA GLN A 6 -6.94 -1.40 9.00
C GLN A 6 -5.50 -1.07 9.38
N ASN A 7 -4.59 -1.18 8.42
CA ASN A 7 -3.17 -0.90 8.64
C ASN A 7 -2.79 0.56 8.39
N LEU A 8 -3.73 1.39 7.95
CA LEU A 8 -3.45 2.80 7.69
C LEU A 8 -2.95 3.48 8.96
N LYS A 9 -1.80 4.15 8.84
CA LYS A 9 -1.23 5.04 9.85
C LYS A 9 -1.03 6.42 9.23
N THR A 10 -1.37 7.46 9.98
CA THR A 10 -1.31 8.84 9.52
C THR A 10 -0.34 9.71 10.34
N PHE A 11 0.08 9.18 11.48
CA PHE A 11 0.97 9.89 12.39
C PHE A 11 1.99 8.92 12.99
N ALA A 12 3.27 9.27 12.93
CA ALA A 12 4.36 8.47 13.48
C ALA A 12 5.12 9.25 14.54
N ILE A 13 5.36 8.60 15.67
CA ILE A 13 6.30 9.05 16.69
C ILE A 13 7.53 8.16 16.57
N VAL A 14 8.65 8.71 16.14
CA VAL A 14 9.91 7.97 16.02
C VAL A 14 10.82 8.24 17.20
N GLY A 15 11.28 7.18 17.85
CA GLY A 15 12.21 7.23 18.96
C GLY A 15 13.61 6.77 18.54
N GLY A 16 14.58 7.64 18.66
CA GLY A 16 16.00 7.35 18.42
C GLY A 16 16.68 6.67 19.59
N GLN A 17 18.00 6.82 19.71
CA GLN A 17 18.79 6.30 20.84
C GLN A 17 18.48 7.03 22.15
N GLY A 18 18.85 6.41 23.26
CA GLY A 18 18.61 6.86 24.61
C GLY A 18 17.53 6.07 25.33
N GLU A 19 17.35 6.39 26.61
CA GLU A 19 16.33 5.80 27.47
C GLU A 19 15.63 6.89 28.29
N GLY A 20 14.33 6.67 28.55
CA GLY A 20 13.53 7.63 29.31
C GLY A 20 13.59 9.03 28.73
N ASP A 21 13.83 10.03 29.58
CA ASP A 21 13.88 11.43 29.21
C ASP A 21 15.09 11.82 28.33
N ALA A 22 16.12 10.97 28.30
CA ALA A 22 17.29 11.19 27.43
C ALA A 22 17.09 10.68 25.99
N ARG A 23 15.98 10.01 25.72
CA ARG A 23 15.66 9.52 24.39
C ARG A 23 15.14 10.64 23.50
N THR A 24 15.68 10.72 22.29
CA THR A 24 15.23 11.71 21.30
C THR A 24 14.00 11.22 20.57
N TYR A 25 12.96 12.04 20.50
CA TYR A 25 11.72 11.75 19.78
C TYR A 25 11.44 12.83 18.73
N TYR A 26 10.91 12.39 17.59
CA TYR A 26 10.37 13.29 16.57
C TYR A 26 9.01 12.77 16.11
N GLU A 27 8.20 13.69 15.60
CA GLU A 27 6.86 13.42 15.10
C GLU A 27 6.80 13.71 13.61
N LEU A 28 6.03 12.91 12.88
CA LEU A 28 5.81 13.06 11.45
C LEU A 28 4.37 12.68 11.09
N GLY A 29 3.75 13.45 10.19
CA GLY A 29 2.39 13.23 9.74
C GLY A 29 1.38 14.11 10.45
N GLY A 30 0.14 13.68 10.48
CA GLY A 30 -0.95 14.43 11.10
C GLY A 30 -2.31 13.74 10.92
N GLY A 31 -3.33 14.36 11.49
CA GLY A 31 -4.72 13.93 11.46
C GLY A 31 -5.48 14.54 12.64
N GLN A 32 -6.79 14.47 12.61
CA GLN A 32 -7.64 14.90 13.71
C GLN A 32 -8.77 13.89 13.94
N GLY A 33 -9.14 13.68 15.20
CA GLY A 33 -10.21 12.77 15.56
C GLY A 33 -9.97 11.35 15.05
N TYR A 34 -10.90 10.79 14.31
CA TYR A 34 -10.81 9.41 13.79
C TYR A 34 -9.79 9.22 12.66
N ASP A 35 -9.31 10.32 12.06
CA ASP A 35 -8.28 10.27 11.02
C ASP A 35 -6.85 10.25 11.61
N LEU A 36 -6.71 10.49 12.90
CA LEU A 36 -5.46 10.34 13.62
C LEU A 36 -5.23 8.87 13.99
N ARG A 37 -4.29 8.23 13.30
CA ARG A 37 -3.91 6.82 13.50
C ARG A 37 -2.42 6.76 13.75
N GLU A 38 -2.07 6.62 15.01
CA GLU A 38 -0.70 6.69 15.48
C GLU A 38 0.06 5.39 15.32
N VAL A 39 1.37 5.50 15.09
CA VAL A 39 2.32 4.41 15.18
C VAL A 39 3.59 4.87 15.88
N PHE A 40 4.11 4.04 16.76
CA PHE A 40 5.43 4.24 17.34
C PHE A 40 6.47 3.50 16.50
N VAL A 41 7.55 4.21 16.12
CA VAL A 41 8.65 3.67 15.32
C VAL A 41 9.91 3.63 16.20
N ASP A 42 10.36 2.43 16.54
CA ASP A 42 11.62 2.28 17.27
C ASP A 42 12.80 2.34 16.29
N ALA A 43 13.65 3.33 16.42
CA ALA A 43 14.84 3.56 15.61
C ALA A 43 16.11 3.66 16.48
N LYS A 44 16.20 2.87 17.55
CA LYS A 44 17.39 2.78 18.42
C LYS A 44 18.64 2.28 17.68
N ASP A 45 18.45 1.58 16.58
CA ASP A 45 19.50 1.08 15.70
C ASP A 45 20.25 2.19 14.94
N ILE A 46 19.64 3.40 14.80
CA ILE A 46 20.30 4.53 14.16
C ILE A 46 21.25 5.19 15.14
N ASN A 47 22.56 4.99 14.92
CA ASN A 47 23.58 5.56 15.78
C ASN A 47 23.86 7.02 15.41
N PRO A 48 23.78 7.99 16.35
CA PRO A 48 24.11 9.39 16.10
C PRO A 48 25.60 9.69 15.95
N ASP A 49 26.48 8.74 16.29
CA ASP A 49 27.93 8.96 16.29
C ASP A 49 28.43 9.34 14.90
N GLY A 50 29.13 10.48 14.84
CA GLY A 50 29.64 11.03 13.58
C GLY A 50 28.61 11.76 12.74
N MET A 51 27.37 11.88 13.19
CA MET A 51 26.32 12.66 12.52
C MET A 51 26.15 14.04 13.15
N THR A 52 25.77 15.02 12.32
CA THR A 52 25.23 16.29 12.85
C THR A 52 23.82 16.05 13.39
N SER A 53 23.37 16.89 14.34
CA SER A 53 21.98 16.79 14.85
C SER A 53 20.93 16.86 13.74
N ALA A 54 21.19 17.63 12.69
CA ALA A 54 20.29 17.74 11.53
C ALA A 54 20.25 16.43 10.71
N ALA A 55 21.41 15.81 10.49
CA ALA A 55 21.50 14.53 9.78
C ALA A 55 20.83 13.39 10.56
N TYR A 56 21.04 13.34 11.87
CA TYR A 56 20.40 12.37 12.74
C TYR A 56 18.87 12.52 12.74
N LYS A 57 18.37 13.75 12.88
CA LYS A 57 16.94 14.05 12.76
C LYS A 57 16.38 13.59 11.42
N ALA A 58 17.07 13.87 10.30
CA ALA A 58 16.65 13.48 8.97
C ALA A 58 16.55 11.95 8.84
N ALA A 59 17.51 11.20 9.37
CA ALA A 59 17.51 9.75 9.36
C ALA A 59 16.33 9.15 10.15
N LEU A 60 16.02 9.71 11.33
CA LEU A 60 14.86 9.30 12.13
C LEU A 60 13.54 9.60 11.41
N LEU A 61 13.39 10.80 10.84
CA LEU A 61 12.19 11.17 10.08
C LEU A 61 12.03 10.33 8.80
N GLN A 62 13.12 9.96 8.15
CA GLN A 62 13.08 9.04 7.01
C GLN A 62 12.51 7.68 7.42
N ARG A 63 12.97 7.09 8.52
CA ARG A 63 12.44 5.82 9.05
C ARG A 63 10.94 5.91 9.36
N ALA A 64 10.51 7.04 9.94
CA ALA A 64 9.09 7.30 10.20
C ALA A 64 8.29 7.36 8.90
N GLN A 65 8.81 8.06 7.88
CA GLN A 65 8.16 8.17 6.56
C GLN A 65 8.05 6.81 5.86
N GLU A 66 9.09 5.99 5.92
CA GLU A 66 9.06 4.63 5.37
C GLU A 66 7.97 3.78 6.03
N THR A 67 7.82 3.89 7.37
CA THR A 67 6.75 3.18 8.10
C THR A 67 5.37 3.69 7.71
N LEU A 68 5.16 4.99 7.57
CA LEU A 68 3.88 5.55 7.12
C LEU A 68 3.57 5.12 5.68
N ASN A 69 4.55 5.14 4.78
CA ASN A 69 4.39 4.71 3.40
C ASN A 69 4.04 3.21 3.27
N ALA A 70 4.57 2.38 4.17
CA ALA A 70 4.22 0.96 4.24
C ALA A 70 2.82 0.70 4.83
N SER A 71 2.23 1.68 5.48
CA SER A 71 0.95 1.59 6.19
C SER A 71 -0.21 2.23 5.40
N ILE A 72 -0.15 2.17 4.08
CA ILE A 72 -1.15 2.78 3.19
C ILE A 72 -2.45 1.97 3.13
N VAL A 73 -3.50 2.62 2.60
CA VAL A 73 -4.74 1.94 2.24
C VAL A 73 -4.49 0.95 1.12
N SER A 74 -4.96 -0.27 1.28
CA SER A 74 -4.96 -1.27 0.21
C SER A 74 -6.31 -1.28 -0.49
N GLU A 75 -6.30 -1.06 -1.80
CA GLU A 75 -7.46 -1.17 -2.67
C GLU A 75 -7.21 -2.27 -3.70
N THR A 76 -8.10 -3.25 -3.73
CA THR A 76 -8.03 -4.36 -4.69
C THR A 76 -9.34 -4.49 -5.43
N LEU A 77 -9.29 -4.66 -6.73
CA LEU A 77 -10.43 -4.95 -7.58
C LEU A 77 -10.10 -6.15 -8.46
N GLU A 78 -10.93 -7.17 -8.38
CA GLU A 78 -10.99 -8.26 -9.34
C GLU A 78 -12.24 -8.08 -10.19
N CYS A 79 -12.13 -8.20 -11.49
CA CYS A 79 -13.29 -8.17 -12.40
C CYS A 79 -13.04 -9.07 -13.60
N GLU A 80 -14.10 -9.72 -14.05
CA GLU A 80 -14.09 -10.41 -15.32
C GLU A 80 -14.19 -9.37 -16.44
N THR A 81 -13.31 -9.45 -17.41
CA THR A 81 -13.36 -8.65 -18.63
C THR A 81 -13.48 -9.57 -19.84
N GLU A 82 -14.40 -9.26 -20.73
CA GLU A 82 -14.36 -9.89 -22.05
C GLU A 82 -13.16 -9.34 -22.82
N ALA A 83 -12.28 -10.23 -23.24
CA ALA A 83 -10.94 -9.91 -23.75
C ALA A 83 -10.89 -9.00 -25.00
N ALA A 84 -12.04 -8.62 -25.57
CA ALA A 84 -12.08 -7.97 -26.88
C ALA A 84 -13.21 -6.95 -27.12
N ILE A 85 -13.94 -6.46 -26.09
CA ILE A 85 -15.06 -5.53 -26.39
C ILE A 85 -14.59 -4.09 -26.56
N ASN A 86 -13.67 -3.58 -25.71
CA ASN A 86 -13.21 -2.20 -25.79
C ASN A 86 -11.67 -2.10 -25.79
N PHE A 87 -10.98 -3.04 -25.17
CA PHE A 87 -9.52 -3.11 -25.08
C PHE A 87 -9.07 -4.54 -25.29
N THR A 88 -8.05 -4.73 -26.12
CA THR A 88 -7.51 -6.04 -26.46
C THR A 88 -6.33 -6.36 -25.56
N TYR A 89 -6.42 -7.49 -24.84
CA TYR A 89 -5.32 -8.01 -24.04
C TYR A 89 -4.07 -8.24 -24.90
N LYS A 90 -2.90 -7.90 -24.38
CA LYS A 90 -1.58 -7.92 -25.06
C LYS A 90 -1.41 -6.91 -26.21
N GLN A 91 -2.41 -6.08 -26.50
CA GLN A 91 -2.30 -4.95 -27.44
C GLN A 91 -2.48 -3.61 -26.74
N ASP A 92 -3.57 -3.49 -25.98
CA ASP A 92 -3.95 -2.23 -25.31
C ASP A 92 -3.55 -2.24 -23.82
N TYR A 93 -3.40 -3.40 -23.20
CA TYR A 93 -2.96 -3.57 -21.81
C TYR A 93 -2.29 -4.93 -21.59
N ASP A 94 -1.39 -4.99 -20.59
CA ASP A 94 -0.71 -6.20 -20.14
C ASP A 94 -0.45 -6.15 -18.62
N LEU A 95 0.12 -7.23 -18.10
CA LEU A 95 0.55 -7.32 -16.71
C LEU A 95 1.55 -6.21 -16.37
N GLY A 96 1.31 -5.52 -15.27
CA GLY A 96 2.16 -4.43 -14.80
C GLY A 96 1.76 -3.04 -15.28
N ASP A 97 0.82 -2.91 -16.22
CA ASP A 97 0.33 -1.64 -16.69
C ASP A 97 -0.52 -0.93 -15.65
N VAL A 98 -0.47 0.40 -15.63
CA VAL A 98 -1.35 1.23 -14.81
C VAL A 98 -2.53 1.66 -15.65
N VAL A 99 -3.71 1.22 -15.24
CA VAL A 99 -4.96 1.49 -15.95
C VAL A 99 -5.97 2.21 -15.08
N THR A 100 -6.86 2.96 -15.72
CA THR A 100 -7.98 3.60 -15.05
C THR A 100 -9.19 2.68 -15.05
N VAL A 101 -9.59 2.22 -13.88
CA VAL A 101 -10.82 1.43 -13.69
C VAL A 101 -11.96 2.33 -13.27
N ARG A 102 -13.09 2.26 -13.98
CA ARG A 102 -14.27 3.07 -13.69
C ARG A 102 -15.54 2.21 -13.65
N LYS A 103 -16.29 2.33 -12.55
CA LYS A 103 -17.60 1.72 -12.39
C LYS A 103 -18.62 2.80 -11.99
N ASN A 104 -19.35 3.34 -12.94
CA ASN A 104 -20.27 4.46 -12.71
C ASN A 104 -21.34 4.16 -11.64
N LYS A 105 -21.89 2.93 -11.64
CA LYS A 105 -22.92 2.51 -10.68
C LYS A 105 -22.46 2.60 -9.21
N TRP A 106 -21.17 2.44 -8.98
CA TRP A 106 -20.56 2.47 -7.63
C TRP A 106 -19.81 3.77 -7.35
N ASN A 107 -19.84 4.72 -8.31
CA ASN A 107 -19.00 5.91 -8.29
C ASN A 107 -17.52 5.59 -8.00
N LEU A 108 -17.08 4.44 -8.49
CA LEU A 108 -15.71 3.98 -8.36
C LEU A 108 -14.87 4.53 -9.51
N TYR A 109 -13.77 5.18 -9.15
CA TYR A 109 -12.75 5.64 -10.08
C TYR A 109 -11.39 5.43 -9.42
N MET A 110 -10.55 4.60 -10.03
CA MET A 110 -9.24 4.28 -9.50
C MET A 110 -8.22 4.10 -10.61
N ASN A 111 -7.00 4.60 -10.39
CA ASN A 111 -5.84 4.32 -11.24
C ASN A 111 -4.99 3.29 -10.51
N GLN A 112 -4.97 2.07 -11.02
CA GLN A 112 -4.27 0.97 -10.36
C GLN A 112 -3.44 0.17 -11.35
N ARG A 113 -2.38 -0.44 -10.83
CA ARG A 113 -1.55 -1.38 -11.58
C ARG A 113 -2.23 -2.73 -11.68
N ILE A 114 -2.15 -3.35 -12.84
CA ILE A 114 -2.53 -4.75 -13.02
C ILE A 114 -1.43 -5.61 -12.37
N THR A 115 -1.77 -6.25 -11.25
CA THR A 115 -0.82 -7.05 -10.45
C THR A 115 -0.92 -8.53 -10.73
N GLU A 116 -2.06 -8.98 -11.26
CA GLU A 116 -2.27 -10.36 -11.66
C GLU A 116 -3.21 -10.44 -12.87
N LEU A 117 -2.98 -11.39 -13.74
CA LEU A 117 -3.84 -11.74 -14.88
C LEU A 117 -4.09 -13.24 -14.89
N SER A 118 -5.34 -13.64 -14.71
CA SER A 118 -5.77 -15.03 -14.88
C SER A 118 -6.39 -15.23 -16.27
N GLU A 119 -5.80 -16.10 -17.08
CA GLU A 119 -6.30 -16.48 -18.40
C GLU A 119 -7.10 -17.78 -18.28
N VAL A 120 -8.39 -17.76 -18.60
CA VAL A 120 -9.27 -18.92 -18.58
C VAL A 120 -9.63 -19.29 -20.01
N TYR A 121 -9.25 -20.50 -20.42
CA TYR A 121 -9.53 -21.04 -21.77
C TYR A 121 -10.66 -22.05 -21.70
N GLU A 122 -11.77 -21.76 -22.36
CA GLU A 122 -12.94 -22.63 -22.46
C GLU A 122 -13.31 -22.86 -23.91
N TYR A 123 -14.27 -23.77 -24.16
CA TYR A 123 -14.73 -24.10 -25.51
C TYR A 123 -15.27 -22.89 -26.29
N GLY A 124 -15.71 -21.83 -25.60
CA GLY A 124 -16.26 -20.61 -26.19
C GLY A 124 -15.24 -19.48 -26.41
N GLY A 125 -13.98 -19.64 -25.98
CA GLY A 125 -12.96 -18.61 -26.10
C GLY A 125 -12.08 -18.45 -24.88
N MET A 126 -11.41 -17.32 -24.81
CA MET A 126 -10.53 -16.93 -23.71
C MET A 126 -11.15 -15.77 -22.91
N THR A 127 -11.25 -15.94 -21.62
CA THR A 127 -11.62 -14.88 -20.67
C THR A 127 -10.39 -14.46 -19.89
N VAL A 128 -10.20 -13.16 -19.70
CA VAL A 128 -9.09 -12.61 -18.90
C VAL A 128 -9.67 -11.96 -17.66
N VAL A 129 -9.16 -12.35 -16.50
CA VAL A 129 -9.56 -11.81 -15.20
C VAL A 129 -8.39 -11.04 -14.61
N PRO A 130 -8.34 -9.70 -14.76
CA PRO A 130 -7.32 -8.87 -14.15
C PRO A 130 -7.61 -8.59 -12.69
N THR A 131 -6.57 -8.61 -11.87
CA THR A 131 -6.55 -8.09 -10.49
C THR A 131 -5.80 -6.77 -10.48
N PHE A 132 -6.41 -5.75 -9.90
CA PHE A 132 -5.87 -4.40 -9.82
C PHE A 132 -5.52 -4.05 -8.37
N GLY A 133 -4.40 -3.37 -8.18
CA GLY A 133 -3.90 -2.96 -6.86
C GLY A 133 -3.13 -4.07 -6.15
N ASP A 134 -2.73 -3.81 -4.91
CA ASP A 134 -1.98 -4.78 -4.13
C ASP A 134 -2.90 -5.91 -3.65
N PRO A 135 -2.65 -7.16 -4.04
CA PRO A 135 -3.43 -8.29 -3.55
C PRO A 135 -3.26 -8.40 -2.03
N LEU A 136 -4.37 -8.53 -1.32
CA LEU A 136 -4.30 -8.87 0.10
C LEU A 136 -3.68 -10.26 0.23
N PRO A 137 -2.73 -10.47 1.17
CA PRO A 137 -2.19 -11.80 1.40
C PRO A 137 -3.32 -12.76 1.74
N GLU A 138 -3.43 -13.84 0.98
CA GLU A 138 -4.37 -14.90 1.29
C GLU A 138 -4.01 -15.52 2.64
N THR A 139 -4.96 -15.54 3.54
CA THR A 139 -4.82 -16.27 4.80
C THR A 139 -4.86 -17.75 4.45
N ILE A 140 -3.72 -18.42 4.47
CA ILE A 140 -3.65 -19.88 4.34
C ILE A 140 -4.40 -20.45 5.55
N LYS A 141 -5.60 -20.97 5.30
CA LYS A 141 -6.30 -21.76 6.30
C LYS A 141 -5.63 -23.14 6.27
N TRP A 142 -4.90 -23.45 7.32
CA TRP A 142 -4.48 -24.84 7.57
C TRP A 142 -5.74 -25.57 8.02
N ASP A 143 -6.23 -26.48 7.22
CA ASP A 143 -7.27 -27.42 7.66
C ASP A 143 -6.63 -28.34 8.71
N GLU A 144 -7.20 -28.31 9.93
CA GLU A 144 -6.86 -29.23 11.02
C GLU A 144 -7.46 -30.61 10.78
#